data_991aeffbf76b970670cafa5ef5373e1b
#
_entry.id   991aeffbf76b970670cafa5ef5373e1b
#
_cell.length_a   1.000
_cell.length_b   1.000
_cell.length_c   1.000
_cell.angle_alpha   90.00
_cell.angle_beta   90.00
_cell.angle_gamma   90.00
#
_symmetry.space_group_name_H-M   'P 1'
#
loop_
_entity.id
_entity.type
_entity.pdbx_description
1 polymer ?
#
loop_
_entity_poly.entity_id
_entity_poly.type
_entity_poly.pdbx_seq_one_letter_code
_entity_poly.pdbx_strand_id
1 'polypeptide(L)'
;MTGRHASAQYEFFAHAPIGIEEGLDPDIVEAVRTRREPQFSDGKTELVYRFAKQLNETQNVDDATFDAAVEAFGHSGAVELVVLCGYYTLIAMTLNTFGITPPAGKEPFDD
;
A
#
# COMPACT_ATOMS: atom_id res chain seq x y z
N MET A 1 1.95 0.09 0.50
CA MET A 1 1.27 -1.21 0.44
C MET A 1 1.35 -1.86 -0.93
N THR A 2 0.82 -1.22 -1.96
CA THR A 2 0.85 -1.74 -3.33
C THR A 2 2.28 -2.00 -3.84
N GLY A 3 3.20 -1.08 -3.59
CA GLY A 3 4.60 -1.26 -3.97
C GLY A 3 5.23 -2.50 -3.36
N ARG A 4 4.92 -2.79 -2.09
CA ARG A 4 5.45 -4.00 -1.43
C ARG A 4 4.81 -5.27 -2.01
N HIS A 5 3.50 -5.23 -2.28
CA HIS A 5 2.81 -6.37 -2.88
C HIS A 5 3.47 -6.76 -4.22
N ALA A 6 3.80 -5.77 -5.03
CA ALA A 6 4.42 -5.98 -6.34
C ALA A 6 5.95 -6.14 -6.27
N SER A 7 6.55 -6.08 -5.06
CA SER A 7 8.00 -6.08 -4.84
C SER A 7 8.71 -4.99 -5.66
N ALA A 8 8.07 -3.83 -5.81
CA ALA A 8 8.62 -2.69 -6.53
C ALA A 8 9.53 -1.91 -5.59
N GLN A 9 10.82 -2.21 -5.61
CA GLN A 9 11.82 -1.64 -4.70
C GLN A 9 11.84 -0.11 -4.72
N TYR A 10 11.87 0.47 -5.94
CA TYR A 10 11.97 1.93 -6.07
C TYR A 10 10.71 2.62 -5.53
N GLU A 11 9.53 2.08 -5.82
CA GLU A 11 8.27 2.66 -5.36
C GLU A 11 8.22 2.72 -3.84
N PHE A 12 8.59 1.63 -3.17
CA PHE A 12 8.62 1.59 -1.72
C PHE A 12 9.70 2.52 -1.16
N PHE A 13 10.90 2.52 -1.76
CA PHE A 13 12.00 3.40 -1.37
C PHE A 13 11.57 4.87 -1.42
N ALA A 14 10.86 5.28 -2.48
CA ALA A 14 10.46 6.67 -2.66
C ALA A 14 9.32 7.08 -1.72
N HIS A 15 8.35 6.19 -1.45
CA HIS A 15 7.10 6.57 -0.77
C HIS A 15 7.10 6.26 0.73
N ALA A 16 7.85 5.29 1.21
CA ALA A 16 7.86 4.95 2.64
C ALA A 16 8.32 6.13 3.52
N PRO A 17 9.42 6.85 3.21
CA PRO A 17 9.81 8.01 4.00
C PRO A 17 8.75 9.13 3.97
N ILE A 18 8.09 9.33 2.85
CA ILE A 18 7.02 10.33 2.71
C ILE A 18 5.85 9.97 3.64
N GLY A 19 5.45 8.71 3.67
CA GLY A 19 4.38 8.25 4.56
C GLY A 19 4.72 8.50 6.02
N ILE A 20 5.93 8.21 6.44
CA ILE A 20 6.39 8.44 7.82
C ILE A 20 6.39 9.94 8.13
N GLU A 21 6.89 10.76 7.22
CA GLU A 21 6.93 12.22 7.37
C GLU A 21 5.52 12.80 7.51
N GLU A 22 4.53 12.23 6.83
CA GLU A 22 3.12 12.66 6.89
C GLU A 22 2.37 12.07 8.08
N GLY A 23 3.04 11.38 8.99
CA GLY A 23 2.47 10.92 10.24
C GLY A 23 2.13 9.43 10.32
N LEU A 24 2.46 8.65 9.29
CA LEU A 24 2.27 7.20 9.34
C LEU A 24 3.26 6.58 10.33
N ASP A 25 2.75 5.68 11.20
CA ASP A 25 3.57 5.01 12.21
C ASP A 25 4.70 4.21 11.52
N PRO A 26 5.97 4.48 11.87
CA PRO A 26 7.10 3.72 11.32
C PRO A 26 6.99 2.20 11.51
N ASP A 27 6.36 1.74 12.60
CA ASP A 27 6.17 0.31 12.85
C ASP A 27 5.22 -0.33 11.84
N ILE A 28 4.22 0.44 11.37
CA ILE A 28 3.31 -0.02 10.31
C ILE A 28 4.10 -0.17 9.00
N VAL A 29 4.92 0.81 8.67
CA VAL A 29 5.75 0.78 7.45
C VAL A 29 6.70 -0.42 7.49
N GLU A 30 7.33 -0.66 8.65
CA GLU A 30 8.24 -1.80 8.82
C GLU A 30 7.51 -3.14 8.68
N ALA A 31 6.31 -3.23 9.25
CA ALA A 31 5.51 -4.45 9.12
C ALA A 31 5.13 -4.71 7.65
N VAL A 32 4.75 -3.68 6.91
CA VAL A 32 4.45 -3.80 5.47
C VAL A 32 5.71 -4.21 4.71
N ARG A 33 6.86 -3.58 5.01
CA ARG A 33 8.13 -3.90 4.35
C ARG A 33 8.48 -5.39 4.49
N THR A 34 8.24 -5.93 5.69
CA THR A 34 8.59 -7.33 6.02
C THR A 34 7.43 -8.30 5.82
N ARG A 35 6.31 -7.86 5.25
CA ARG A 35 5.10 -8.65 5.02
C ARG A 35 4.50 -9.23 6.30
N ARG A 36 4.66 -8.52 7.43
CA ARG A 36 4.01 -8.87 8.69
C ARG A 36 2.70 -8.12 8.84
N GLU A 37 1.82 -8.64 9.68
CA GLU A 37 0.56 -7.97 10.02
C GLU A 37 0.85 -6.75 10.90
N PRO A 38 0.52 -5.51 10.46
CA PRO A 38 0.73 -4.33 11.29
C PRO A 38 -0.20 -4.30 12.49
N GLN A 39 0.20 -3.56 13.54
CA GLN A 39 -0.65 -3.23 14.66
C GLN A 39 -1.16 -1.81 14.48
N PHE A 40 -2.46 -1.61 14.57
CA PHE A 40 -3.09 -0.32 14.30
C PHE A 40 -3.66 0.30 15.56
N SER A 41 -3.46 1.61 15.73
CA SER A 41 -4.12 2.41 16.75
C SER A 41 -5.25 3.27 16.19
N ASP A 42 -5.40 3.31 14.86
CA ASP A 42 -6.40 4.10 14.15
C ASP A 42 -7.21 3.21 13.22
N GLY A 43 -8.53 3.19 13.43
CA GLY A 43 -9.43 2.35 12.65
C GLY A 43 -9.48 2.70 11.17
N LYS A 44 -9.32 3.98 10.81
CA LYS A 44 -9.33 4.38 9.40
C LYS A 44 -8.07 3.90 8.67
N THR A 45 -6.90 3.97 9.32
CA THR A 45 -5.66 3.46 8.78
C THR A 45 -5.75 1.95 8.57
N GLU A 46 -6.30 1.23 9.55
CA GLU A 46 -6.51 -0.22 9.44
C GLU A 46 -7.43 -0.55 8.27
N LEU A 47 -8.52 0.20 8.12
CA LEU A 47 -9.49 0.00 7.03
C LEU A 47 -8.83 0.17 5.66
N VAL A 48 -8.04 1.23 5.48
CA VAL A 48 -7.31 1.47 4.23
C VAL A 48 -6.34 0.31 3.95
N TYR A 49 -5.64 -0.15 4.97
CA TYR A 49 -4.72 -1.28 4.83
C TYR A 49 -5.46 -2.54 4.38
N ARG A 50 -6.59 -2.88 5.03
CA ARG A 50 -7.34 -4.08 4.69
C ARG A 50 -7.95 -4.00 3.30
N PHE A 51 -8.47 -2.84 2.94
CA PHE A 51 -9.02 -2.61 1.59
C PHE A 51 -7.94 -2.81 0.53
N ALA A 52 -6.80 -2.16 0.70
CA ALA A 52 -5.69 -2.28 -0.25
C ALA A 52 -5.13 -3.70 -0.31
N LYS A 53 -5.02 -4.37 0.84
CA LYS A 53 -4.52 -5.74 0.89
C LYS A 53 -5.43 -6.69 0.11
N GLN A 54 -6.74 -6.64 0.35
CA GLN A 54 -7.69 -7.47 -0.38
C GLN A 54 -7.63 -7.19 -1.87
N LEU A 55 -7.64 -5.91 -2.24
CA LEU A 55 -7.64 -5.52 -3.65
C LEU A 55 -6.37 -5.96 -4.37
N ASN A 56 -5.21 -5.81 -3.73
CA ASN A 56 -3.94 -6.24 -4.29
C ASN A 56 -3.85 -7.76 -4.43
N GLU A 57 -4.35 -8.50 -3.44
CA GLU A 57 -4.23 -9.97 -3.43
C GLU A 57 -5.28 -10.68 -4.27
N THR A 58 -6.52 -10.15 -4.31
CA THR A 58 -7.65 -10.86 -4.92
C THR A 58 -8.29 -10.13 -6.09
N GLN A 59 -7.88 -8.89 -6.37
CA GLN A 59 -8.52 -8.03 -7.37
C GLN A 59 -9.96 -7.68 -7.02
N ASN A 60 -10.32 -7.85 -5.75
CA ASN A 60 -11.67 -7.61 -5.25
C ASN A 60 -11.61 -7.22 -3.77
N VAL A 61 -12.74 -6.73 -3.25
CA VAL A 61 -12.89 -6.38 -1.84
C VAL A 61 -14.21 -7.02 -1.38
N ASP A 62 -14.20 -7.65 -0.20
CA ASP A 62 -15.42 -8.25 0.33
C ASP A 62 -16.46 -7.19 0.71
N ASP A 63 -17.74 -7.61 0.81
CA ASP A 63 -18.83 -6.68 1.05
C ASP A 63 -18.66 -5.92 2.37
N ALA A 64 -18.22 -6.58 3.41
CA ALA A 64 -18.05 -5.94 4.72
C ALA A 64 -16.97 -4.84 4.67
N THR A 65 -15.86 -5.09 4.01
CA THR A 65 -14.80 -4.10 3.84
C THR A 65 -15.24 -2.95 2.94
N PHE A 66 -15.95 -3.25 1.86
CA PHE A 66 -16.52 -2.24 0.97
C PHE A 66 -17.49 -1.34 1.72
N ASP A 67 -18.43 -1.93 2.46
CA ASP A 67 -19.44 -1.17 3.21
C ASP A 67 -18.77 -0.28 4.27
N ALA A 68 -17.75 -0.79 4.96
CA ALA A 68 -17.00 0.00 5.93
C ALA A 68 -16.29 1.18 5.27
N ALA A 69 -15.71 0.98 4.09
CA ALA A 69 -15.05 2.05 3.34
C ALA A 69 -16.05 3.14 2.91
N VAL A 70 -17.23 2.74 2.44
CA VAL A 70 -18.29 3.69 2.07
C VAL A 70 -18.76 4.47 3.29
N GLU A 71 -18.93 3.81 4.43
CA GLU A 71 -19.32 4.48 5.68
C GLU A 71 -18.27 5.49 6.13
N ALA A 72 -16.99 5.13 6.06
CA ALA A 72 -15.90 5.97 6.55
C ALA A 72 -15.55 7.11 5.58
N PHE A 73 -15.60 6.86 4.27
CA PHE A 73 -15.06 7.76 3.25
C PHE A 73 -16.06 8.15 2.16
N GLY A 74 -17.27 7.57 2.17
CA GLY A 74 -18.25 7.76 1.11
C GLY A 74 -17.94 6.92 -0.13
N HIS A 75 -18.87 6.90 -1.07
CA HIS A 75 -18.67 6.19 -2.35
C HIS A 75 -17.48 6.77 -3.11
N SER A 76 -17.33 8.10 -3.13
CA SER A 76 -16.18 8.75 -3.78
C SER A 76 -14.86 8.28 -3.19
N GLY A 77 -14.79 8.19 -1.85
CA GLY A 77 -13.57 7.72 -1.18
C GLY A 77 -13.25 6.27 -1.50
N ALA A 78 -14.27 5.41 -1.58
CA ALA A 78 -14.08 4.02 -1.98
C ALA A 78 -13.54 3.91 -3.41
N VAL A 79 -14.08 4.72 -4.33
CA VAL A 79 -13.59 4.78 -5.72
C VAL A 79 -12.14 5.25 -5.76
N GLU A 80 -11.82 6.29 -4.96
CA GLU A 80 -10.44 6.81 -4.89
C GLU A 80 -9.45 5.74 -4.40
N LEU A 81 -9.85 4.90 -3.43
CA LEU A 81 -9.00 3.81 -2.95
C LEU A 81 -8.69 2.82 -4.08
N VAL A 82 -9.70 2.45 -4.87
CA VAL A 82 -9.50 1.55 -6.02
C VAL A 82 -8.58 2.20 -7.05
N VAL A 83 -8.82 3.46 -7.39
CA VAL A 83 -8.03 4.20 -8.38
C VAL A 83 -6.57 4.31 -7.92
N LEU A 84 -6.33 4.61 -6.64
CA LEU A 84 -4.97 4.70 -6.11
C LEU A 84 -4.25 3.36 -6.18
N CYS A 85 -4.90 2.27 -5.78
CA CYS A 85 -4.29 0.94 -5.86
C CYS A 85 -3.98 0.55 -7.31
N GLY A 86 -4.89 0.83 -8.23
CA GLY A 86 -4.69 0.56 -9.66
C GLY A 86 -3.57 1.40 -10.25
N TYR A 87 -3.54 2.68 -9.91
CA TYR A 87 -2.51 3.60 -10.38
C TYR A 87 -1.11 3.17 -9.93
N TYR A 88 -0.95 2.85 -8.64
CA TYR A 88 0.35 2.42 -8.13
C TYR A 88 0.73 1.02 -8.58
N THR A 89 -0.23 0.16 -8.87
CA THR A 89 0.04 -1.14 -9.50
C THR A 89 0.61 -0.94 -10.91
N LEU A 90 0.03 -0.02 -11.69
CA LEU A 90 0.53 0.33 -13.02
C LEU A 90 1.96 0.85 -12.92
N ILE A 91 2.22 1.76 -11.99
CA ILE A 91 3.57 2.29 -11.76
C ILE A 91 4.54 1.18 -11.37
N ALA A 92 4.13 0.30 -10.43
CA ALA A 92 4.97 -0.82 -9.99
C ALA A 92 5.33 -1.74 -11.13
N MET A 93 4.37 -2.08 -11.98
CA MET A 93 4.61 -2.91 -13.17
C MET A 93 5.59 -2.25 -14.11
N THR A 94 5.46 -0.95 -14.31
CA THR A 94 6.37 -0.18 -15.17
C THR A 94 7.79 -0.18 -14.61
N LEU A 95 7.94 0.14 -13.32
CA LEU A 95 9.24 0.18 -12.66
C LEU A 95 9.92 -1.19 -12.69
N ASN A 96 9.16 -2.26 -12.43
CA ASN A 96 9.69 -3.63 -12.45
C ASN A 96 10.09 -4.04 -13.86
N THR A 97 9.26 -3.77 -14.86
CA THR A 97 9.51 -4.15 -16.25
C THR A 97 10.76 -3.50 -16.81
N PHE A 98 10.98 -2.23 -16.49
CA PHE A 98 12.12 -1.48 -16.99
C PHE A 98 13.32 -1.50 -16.05
N GLY A 99 13.25 -2.28 -14.96
CA GLY A 99 14.38 -2.49 -14.07
C GLY A 99 14.82 -1.24 -13.28
N ILE A 100 13.88 -0.34 -12.99
CA ILE A 100 14.19 0.87 -12.23
C ILE A 100 14.26 0.50 -10.75
N THR A 101 15.43 0.69 -10.14
CA THR A 101 15.72 0.29 -8.78
C THR A 101 16.27 1.47 -7.97
N PRO A 102 16.22 1.39 -6.62
CA PRO A 102 16.88 2.39 -5.78
C PRO A 102 18.39 2.40 -5.99
N PRO A 103 19.10 3.44 -5.50
CA PRO A 103 20.56 3.41 -5.48
C PRO A 103 21.07 2.17 -4.77
N ALA A 104 22.20 1.64 -5.23
CA ALA A 104 22.81 0.44 -4.65
C ALA A 104 22.97 0.56 -3.14
N GLY A 105 22.55 -0.46 -2.40
CA GLY A 105 22.57 -0.47 -0.94
C GLY A 105 21.38 0.22 -0.28
N LYS A 106 20.41 0.72 -1.07
CA LYS A 106 19.21 1.39 -0.56
C LYS A 106 17.94 0.59 -0.81
N GLU A 107 18.07 -0.63 -1.28
CA GLU A 107 16.93 -1.50 -1.54
C GLU A 107 16.18 -1.79 -0.24
N PRO A 108 14.85 -1.47 -0.16
CA PRO A 108 14.10 -1.67 1.08
C PRO A 108 13.74 -3.12 1.37
N PHE A 109 13.79 -4.01 0.38
CA PHE A 109 13.42 -5.42 0.56
C PHE A 109 14.61 -6.32 0.42
N ASP A 110 14.60 -7.41 1.19
CA ASP A 110 15.67 -8.43 1.15
C ASP A 110 15.43 -9.50 0.08
N ASP A 111 14.22 -9.57 -0.45
CA ASP A 111 13.79 -10.57 -1.42
C ASP A 111 13.72 -10.05 -2.86
#